data_d74c1aed8f34d7196d3376c17230c724
#
_entry.id   d74c1aed8f34d7196d3376c17230c724
#
_cell.length_a   1.000
_cell.length_b   1.000
_cell.length_c   1.000
_cell.angle_alpha   90.00
_cell.angle_beta   90.00
_cell.angle_gamma   90.00
#
_symmetry.space_group_name_H-M   'P 1'
#
loop_
_entity.id
_entity.type
_entity.pdbx_description
1 polymer ?
#
loop_
_entity_poly.entity_id
_entity_poly.type
_entity_poly.pdbx_seq_one_letter_code
_entity_poly.pdbx_strand_id
1 'polypeptide(L)'
;MSSERDEAFAKIGKRVQMHDYEEENFRTSFKEAVPAGTTGRVIHANLVCRFTHPEHAPADVYEYVIEWDSLGRRIDMFDPSDYERFMTELA
;
A
#
# COMPACT_ATOMS: atom_id res chain seq x y z
N MET A 1 7.24 7.01 -21.38
CA MET A 1 7.49 7.55 -20.07
C MET A 1 6.77 6.79 -19.00
N SER A 2 7.52 6.20 -18.16
CA SER A 2 6.86 5.61 -17.01
C SER A 2 6.30 6.73 -16.17
N SER A 3 5.18 6.50 -15.62
CA SER A 3 4.57 7.45 -14.72
C SER A 3 4.22 6.71 -13.45
N GLU A 4 3.98 7.48 -12.43
CA GLU A 4 3.53 6.91 -11.16
C GLU A 4 2.26 6.10 -11.38
N ARG A 5 1.43 6.52 -12.33
CA ARG A 5 0.22 5.79 -12.67
C ARG A 5 0.53 4.40 -13.20
N ASP A 6 1.49 4.27 -14.11
CA ASP A 6 1.86 2.98 -14.67
C ASP A 6 2.45 2.07 -13.61
N GLU A 7 3.30 2.60 -12.76
CA GLU A 7 3.88 1.86 -11.67
C GLU A 7 2.81 1.39 -10.68
N ALA A 8 1.89 2.28 -10.33
CA ALA A 8 0.82 1.95 -9.41
C ALA A 8 -0.08 0.86 -9.97
N PHE A 9 -0.48 0.99 -11.23
CA PHE A 9 -1.37 0.02 -11.85
C PHE A 9 -0.69 -1.33 -12.07
N ALA A 10 0.63 -1.34 -12.23
CA ALA A 10 1.37 -2.59 -12.33
C ALA A 10 1.34 -3.39 -11.03
N LYS A 11 1.06 -2.75 -9.91
CA LYS A 11 0.93 -3.44 -8.62
C LYS A 11 -0.40 -4.16 -8.46
N ILE A 12 -1.42 -3.80 -9.24
CA ILE A 12 -2.73 -4.43 -9.12
C ILE A 12 -2.61 -5.92 -9.43
N GLY A 13 -3.13 -6.73 -8.54
CA GLY A 13 -3.04 -8.19 -8.64
C GLY A 13 -1.88 -8.80 -7.88
N LYS A 14 -0.96 -8.00 -7.37
CA LYS A 14 0.16 -8.50 -6.58
C LYS A 14 -0.31 -9.10 -5.27
N ARG A 15 0.21 -10.27 -4.95
CA ARG A 15 0.01 -10.89 -3.65
C ARG A 15 0.99 -10.28 -2.68
N VAL A 16 0.53 -9.95 -1.50
CA VAL A 16 1.35 -9.30 -0.48
C VAL A 16 1.14 -9.96 0.87
N GLN A 17 2.09 -9.75 1.74
CA GLN A 17 2.03 -10.23 3.11
C GLN A 17 2.49 -9.10 4.03
N MET A 18 1.73 -8.89 5.09
CA MET A 18 2.14 -7.95 6.14
C MET A 18 3.35 -8.53 6.85
N HIS A 19 4.47 -7.81 6.85
CA HIS A 19 5.61 -8.29 7.60
C HIS A 19 5.70 -7.62 8.97
N ASP A 20 6.43 -8.26 9.85
CA ASP A 20 6.60 -7.73 11.20
C ASP A 20 7.51 -6.51 11.16
N TYR A 21 7.17 -5.52 11.95
CA TYR A 21 7.98 -4.33 12.11
C TYR A 21 7.93 -3.91 13.57
N GLU A 22 9.04 -3.37 14.04
CA GLU A 22 9.22 -3.11 15.46
C GLU A 22 8.80 -1.71 15.91
N GLU A 23 8.17 -0.97 15.07
CA GLU A 23 7.73 0.36 15.46
C GLU A 23 6.61 0.30 16.46
N GLU A 24 6.84 0.87 17.60
CA GLU A 24 5.89 0.83 18.71
C GLU A 24 4.85 1.91 18.66
N ASN A 25 4.79 2.67 17.58
CA ASN A 25 4.03 3.89 17.57
C ASN A 25 2.59 3.71 17.13
N PHE A 26 2.06 4.72 16.55
CA PHE A 26 0.65 4.92 16.26
C PHE A 26 -0.02 3.78 15.48
N ARG A 27 0.72 2.78 15.08
CA ARG A 27 0.16 1.66 14.35
C ARG A 27 -0.16 0.44 15.18
N THR A 28 -0.12 0.56 16.49
CA THR A 28 -0.44 -0.56 17.37
C THR A 28 -1.82 -1.14 17.09
N SER A 29 -2.83 -0.27 16.98
CA SER A 29 -4.18 -0.72 16.66
C SER A 29 -4.26 -1.43 15.32
N PHE A 30 -3.50 -0.95 14.35
CA PHE A 30 -3.45 -1.57 13.05
C PHE A 30 -2.80 -2.96 13.11
N LYS A 31 -1.72 -3.10 13.86
CA LYS A 31 -1.06 -4.39 14.04
C LYS A 31 -1.98 -5.41 14.68
N GLU A 32 -2.83 -4.97 15.59
CA GLU A 32 -3.82 -5.84 16.20
C GLU A 32 -4.89 -6.26 15.21
N ALA A 33 -5.29 -5.35 14.34
CA ALA A 33 -6.32 -5.63 13.35
C ALA A 33 -5.80 -6.46 12.18
N VAL A 34 -4.54 -6.21 11.77
CA VAL A 34 -3.90 -6.92 10.67
C VAL A 34 -2.54 -7.43 11.15
N PRO A 35 -2.50 -8.60 11.78
CA PRO A 35 -1.24 -9.12 12.32
C PRO A 35 -0.22 -9.43 11.24
N ALA A 36 1.05 -9.43 11.63
CA ALA A 36 2.12 -9.86 10.76
C ALA A 36 1.83 -11.26 10.23
N GLY A 37 2.16 -11.48 8.97
CA GLY A 37 1.89 -12.76 8.30
C GLY A 37 0.56 -12.79 7.56
N THR A 38 -0.33 -11.83 7.79
CA THR A 38 -1.59 -11.77 7.07
C THR A 38 -1.33 -11.52 5.59
N THR A 39 -1.94 -12.31 4.74
CA THR A 39 -1.77 -12.17 3.28
C THR A 39 -2.97 -11.46 2.67
N GLY A 40 -2.72 -10.84 1.53
CA GLY A 40 -3.76 -10.13 0.80
C GLY A 40 -3.35 -9.90 -0.64
N ARG A 41 -4.12 -9.09 -1.33
CA ARG A 41 -3.89 -8.77 -2.73
C ARG A 41 -4.16 -7.29 -2.97
N VAL A 42 -3.33 -6.68 -3.79
CA VAL A 42 -3.60 -5.32 -4.27
C VAL A 42 -4.73 -5.42 -5.29
N ILE A 43 -5.86 -4.82 -4.99
CA ILE A 43 -7.04 -4.91 -5.87
C ILE A 43 -7.27 -3.64 -6.67
N HIS A 44 -6.64 -2.54 -6.25
CA HIS A 44 -6.84 -1.27 -6.94
C HIS A 44 -5.74 -0.28 -6.55
N ALA A 45 -5.60 0.76 -7.36
CA ALA A 45 -4.73 1.89 -7.06
C ALA A 45 -5.52 3.17 -7.34
N ASN A 46 -5.63 4.04 -6.35
CA ASN A 46 -6.39 5.28 -6.45
C ASN A 46 -5.46 6.47 -6.49
N LEU A 47 -5.78 7.41 -7.37
CA LEU A 47 -5.10 8.71 -7.35
C LEU A 47 -5.63 9.50 -6.15
N VAL A 48 -4.74 9.78 -5.21
CA VAL A 48 -5.09 10.50 -3.99
C VAL A 48 -4.94 11.99 -4.18
N CYS A 49 -3.81 12.41 -4.74
CA CYS A 49 -3.57 13.82 -4.99
C CYS A 49 -2.49 13.98 -6.05
N ARG A 50 -2.45 15.18 -6.60
CA ARG A 50 -1.36 15.58 -7.47
C ARG A 50 -0.52 16.61 -6.72
N PHE A 51 0.71 16.23 -6.45
CA PHE A 51 1.64 17.12 -5.78
C PHE A 51 2.27 18.04 -6.82
N THR A 52 2.21 19.34 -6.57
CA THR A 52 2.84 20.33 -7.44
C THR A 52 3.75 21.21 -6.61
N HIS A 53 4.90 21.54 -7.18
CA HIS A 53 5.86 22.42 -6.55
C HIS A 53 6.47 23.30 -7.63
N PRO A 54 6.69 24.60 -7.35
CA PRO A 54 7.21 25.51 -8.38
C PRO A 54 8.51 25.06 -9.01
N GLU A 55 9.33 24.34 -8.27
CA GLU A 55 10.66 23.93 -8.71
C GLU A 55 10.74 22.51 -9.22
N HIS A 56 9.61 21.76 -9.17
CA HIS A 56 9.61 20.34 -9.53
C HIS A 56 8.46 20.04 -10.46
N ALA A 57 8.65 18.99 -11.24
CA ALA A 57 7.56 18.50 -12.07
C ALA A 57 6.42 18.00 -11.19
N PRO A 58 5.16 18.16 -11.64
CA PRO A 58 4.03 17.59 -10.91
C PRO A 58 4.17 16.09 -10.76
N ALA A 59 3.78 15.58 -9.62
CA ALA A 59 3.80 14.15 -9.34
C ALA A 59 2.44 13.71 -8.82
N ASP A 60 1.95 12.61 -9.36
CA ASP A 60 0.72 12.00 -8.90
C ASP A 60 1.03 11.03 -7.77
N VAL A 61 0.24 11.11 -6.71
CA VAL A 61 0.39 10.22 -5.57
C VAL A 61 -0.76 9.22 -5.60
N TYR A 62 -0.42 7.95 -5.63
CA TYR A 62 -1.40 6.87 -5.65
C TYR A 62 -1.37 6.12 -4.33
N GLU A 63 -2.53 5.58 -3.99
CA GLU A 63 -2.74 4.78 -2.81
C GLU A 63 -3.09 3.38 -3.25
N TYR A 64 -2.47 2.39 -2.64
CA TYR A 64 -2.74 0.99 -2.97
C TYR A 64 -3.83 0.47 -2.07
N VAL A 65 -4.84 -0.16 -2.67
CA VAL A 65 -5.95 -0.75 -1.95
C VAL A 65 -5.69 -2.24 -1.84
N ILE A 66 -5.61 -2.73 -0.61
CA ILE A 66 -5.33 -4.15 -0.35
C ILE A 66 -6.53 -4.79 0.32
N GLU A 67 -6.98 -5.88 -0.26
CA GLU A 67 -8.01 -6.73 0.34
C GLU A 67 -7.32 -7.93 0.97
N TRP A 68 -7.57 -8.14 2.26
CA TRP A 68 -6.97 -9.25 2.99
C TRP A 68 -7.71 -10.55 2.70
N ASP A 69 -6.97 -11.65 2.64
CA ASP A 69 -7.56 -12.98 2.38
C ASP A 69 -8.46 -13.44 3.52
N SER A 70 -8.13 -13.00 4.73
CA SER A 70 -8.92 -13.28 5.93
C SER A 70 -9.49 -11.96 6.45
N LEU A 71 -9.88 -11.90 7.69
CA LEU A 71 -10.39 -10.70 8.32
C LEU A 71 -11.70 -10.18 7.71
N GLY A 72 -12.55 -11.10 7.23
CA GLY A 72 -13.86 -10.74 6.72
C GLY A 72 -13.84 -9.85 5.50
N ARG A 73 -12.82 -9.99 4.66
CA ARG A 73 -12.60 -9.17 3.47
C ARG A 73 -12.33 -7.70 3.79
N ARG A 74 -11.69 -7.46 4.90
CA ARG A 74 -11.26 -6.11 5.25
C ARG A 74 -10.37 -5.53 4.16
N ILE A 75 -10.54 -4.26 3.90
CA ILE A 75 -9.77 -3.51 2.92
C ILE A 75 -9.02 -2.40 3.65
N ASP A 76 -7.75 -2.25 3.33
CA ASP A 76 -6.93 -1.16 3.85
C ASP A 76 -6.20 -0.49 2.70
N MET A 77 -5.87 0.78 2.89
CA MET A 77 -5.19 1.57 1.88
C MET A 77 -3.83 2.01 2.40
N PHE A 78 -2.83 1.93 1.52
CA PHE A 78 -1.46 2.28 1.87
C PHE A 78 -0.90 3.22 0.82
N ASP A 79 -0.22 4.28 1.27
CA ASP A 79 0.55 5.09 0.34
C ASP A 79 1.80 4.29 -0.09
N PRO A 80 2.53 4.74 -1.13
CA PRO A 80 3.68 3.98 -1.61
C PRO A 80 4.75 3.74 -0.53
N SER A 81 4.95 4.70 0.34
CA SER A 81 5.92 4.58 1.41
C SER A 81 5.53 3.50 2.41
N ASP A 82 4.27 3.51 2.84
CA ASP A 82 3.76 2.51 3.77
C ASP A 82 3.71 1.13 3.12
N TYR A 83 3.36 1.07 1.84
CA TYR A 83 3.35 -0.18 1.11
C TYR A 83 4.73 -0.83 1.10
N GLU A 84 5.76 -0.07 0.75
CA GLU A 84 7.12 -0.59 0.77
C GLU A 84 7.56 -1.03 2.16
N ARG A 85 7.14 -0.28 3.16
CA ARG A 85 7.59 -0.48 4.53
C ARG A 85 6.94 -1.68 5.19
N PHE A 86 5.65 -1.90 4.93
CA PHE A 86 4.88 -2.89 5.66
C PHE A 86 4.53 -4.13 4.86
N MET A 87 4.66 -4.09 3.55
CA MET A 87 4.26 -5.19 2.68
C MET A 87 5.45 -5.88 2.07
N THR A 88 5.39 -7.20 2.02
CA THR A 88 6.31 -8.01 1.25
C THR A 88 5.55 -8.56 0.05
N GLU A 89 6.03 -8.29 -1.14
CA GLU A 89 5.40 -8.84 -2.35
C GLU A 89 5.76 -10.31 -2.46
N LEU A 90 4.75 -11.14 -2.64
CA LEU A 90 4.92 -12.57 -2.78
C LEU A 90 5.09 -12.92 -4.25
N ALA A 91 5.93 -13.92 -4.49
CA ALA A 91 6.21 -14.35 -5.86
C ALA A 91 4.99 -15.07 -6.46
#